data_e869485974f929df446f9ef291512a78
#
_entry.id   e869485974f929df446f9ef291512a78
#
_cell.length_a   1.000
_cell.length_b   1.000
_cell.length_c   1.000
_cell.angle_alpha   90.00
_cell.angle_beta   90.00
_cell.angle_gamma   90.00
#
_symmetry.space_group_name_H-M   'P 1'
#
loop_
_entity.id
_entity.type
_entity.pdbx_description
1 polymer ?
#
loop_
_entity_poly.entity_id
_entity_poly.type
_entity_poly.pdbx_seq_one_letter_code
_entity_poly.pdbx_strand_id
1 'polypeptide(L)'
;KLTSKPISAVASEILTPEQMEMYQVYRQTMGNKPLLFGGGSPDMSNSEDLTGVQFVNGTRPGNPQLVELAKRQVGNVGGYPYWSWYGFDSRVEWCACFVSWCYNQAGKSEPRFAGCEWQGVPWFQSHGQWGARGYNNLAPGDAIFFDWDLDGTADHVGIVIGTDGSRVYTVEGNSGDACKIKSYDLNYQSIKGYGLMNW
;
A
#
# COMPACT_ATOMS: atom_id res chain seq x y z
N LYS A 1 -18.16 -10.68 -8.70
CA LYS A 1 -16.85 -11.36 -8.59
C LYS A 1 -15.78 -10.34 -8.88
N LEU A 2 -14.90 -10.13 -7.91
CA LEU A 2 -13.74 -9.28 -8.05
C LEU A 2 -12.73 -10.03 -8.93
N THR A 3 -12.47 -9.54 -10.12
CA THR A 3 -11.48 -10.14 -11.02
C THR A 3 -10.28 -9.21 -11.11
N SER A 4 -9.14 -9.64 -10.59
CA SER A 4 -7.87 -9.02 -10.88
C SER A 4 -7.34 -9.54 -12.22
N LYS A 5 -6.73 -8.67 -13.02
CA LYS A 5 -6.09 -9.08 -14.27
C LYS A 5 -4.74 -9.72 -13.97
N PRO A 6 -4.38 -10.81 -14.67
CA PRO A 6 -3.00 -11.31 -14.64
C PRO A 6 -2.04 -10.21 -15.11
N ILE A 7 -0.90 -10.08 -14.43
CA ILE A 7 0.07 -9.05 -14.81
C ILE A 7 0.57 -9.20 -16.23
N SER A 8 0.68 -10.44 -16.72
CA SER A 8 1.08 -10.71 -18.10
C SER A 8 0.12 -10.15 -19.16
N ALA A 9 -1.15 -9.91 -18.80
CA ALA A 9 -2.15 -9.38 -19.70
C ALA A 9 -2.08 -7.86 -19.88
N VAL A 10 -1.40 -7.14 -18.98
CA VAL A 10 -1.39 -5.67 -18.95
C VAL A 10 0.02 -5.08 -18.76
N ALA A 11 1.02 -5.90 -18.50
CA ALA A 11 2.36 -5.43 -18.15
C ALA A 11 2.96 -4.53 -19.23
N SER A 12 2.83 -4.90 -20.51
CA SER A 12 3.35 -4.13 -21.63
C SER A 12 2.61 -2.81 -21.87
N GLU A 13 1.40 -2.69 -21.34
CA GLU A 13 0.55 -1.52 -21.56
C GLU A 13 0.77 -0.42 -20.54
N ILE A 14 1.14 -0.79 -19.30
CA ILE A 14 1.13 0.14 -18.18
C ILE A 14 2.43 0.20 -17.37
N LEU A 15 3.40 -0.67 -17.62
CA LEU A 15 4.67 -0.69 -16.90
C LEU A 15 5.73 0.17 -17.60
N THR A 16 6.51 0.91 -16.81
CA THR A 16 7.73 1.55 -17.30
C THR A 16 8.78 0.49 -17.62
N PRO A 17 9.84 0.83 -18.42
CA PRO A 17 10.93 -0.10 -18.68
C PRO A 17 11.57 -0.68 -17.41
N GLU A 18 11.82 0.16 -16.39
CA GLU A 18 12.39 -0.29 -15.12
C GLU A 18 11.43 -1.23 -14.38
N GLN A 19 10.14 -0.90 -14.35
CA GLN A 19 9.12 -1.76 -13.75
C GLN A 19 9.00 -3.10 -14.47
N MET A 20 9.15 -3.10 -15.81
CA MET A 20 9.15 -4.33 -16.59
C MET A 20 10.36 -5.21 -16.27
N GLU A 21 11.55 -4.61 -16.10
CA GLU A 21 12.74 -5.34 -15.67
C GLU A 21 12.54 -5.98 -14.29
N MET A 22 12.04 -5.24 -13.31
CA MET A 22 11.70 -5.75 -11.98
C MET A 22 10.69 -6.89 -12.06
N TYR A 23 9.68 -6.77 -12.90
CA TYR A 23 8.70 -7.83 -13.15
C TYR A 23 9.35 -9.10 -13.69
N GLN A 24 10.28 -8.99 -14.63
CA GLN A 24 10.99 -10.14 -15.18
C GLN A 24 11.85 -10.84 -14.12
N VAL A 25 12.56 -10.07 -13.30
CA VAL A 25 13.35 -10.60 -12.17
C VAL A 25 12.43 -11.34 -11.18
N TYR A 26 11.31 -10.73 -10.82
CA TYR A 26 10.33 -11.37 -9.92
C TYR A 26 9.83 -12.69 -10.51
N ARG A 27 9.48 -12.72 -11.80
CA ARG A 27 9.03 -13.94 -12.49
C ARG A 27 10.06 -15.06 -12.42
N GLN A 28 11.33 -14.74 -12.60
CA GLN A 28 12.42 -15.71 -12.52
C GLN A 28 12.58 -16.27 -11.10
N THR A 29 12.41 -15.41 -10.09
CA THR A 29 12.59 -15.78 -8.68
C THR A 29 11.42 -16.60 -8.13
N MET A 30 10.18 -16.19 -8.46
CA MET A 30 8.95 -16.76 -7.87
C MET A 30 8.33 -17.90 -8.69
N GLY A 31 8.90 -18.20 -9.86
CA GLY A 31 8.47 -19.33 -10.69
C GLY A 31 7.03 -19.19 -11.19
N ASN A 32 6.26 -20.28 -11.05
CA ASN A 32 4.88 -20.34 -11.55
C ASN A 32 3.81 -19.77 -10.61
N LYS A 33 4.20 -19.08 -9.54
CA LYS A 33 3.23 -18.43 -8.65
C LYS A 33 2.39 -17.44 -9.46
N PRO A 34 1.06 -17.45 -9.38
CA PRO A 34 0.23 -16.50 -10.12
C PRO A 34 0.57 -15.07 -9.70
N LEU A 35 0.89 -14.24 -10.68
CA LEU A 35 1.15 -12.83 -10.46
C LEU A 35 -0.09 -12.05 -10.86
N LEU A 36 -0.66 -11.36 -9.88
CA LEU A 36 -1.78 -10.46 -10.07
C LEU A 36 -1.35 -9.04 -9.70
N PHE A 37 -1.91 -8.05 -10.39
CA PHE A 37 -1.78 -6.68 -9.92
C PHE A 37 -2.54 -6.49 -8.62
N GLY A 38 -1.94 -5.67 -7.75
CA GLY A 38 -2.59 -5.19 -6.57
C GLY A 38 -2.39 -6.08 -5.36
N GLY A 39 -3.40 -6.17 -4.63
CA GLY A 39 -3.53 -6.81 -3.34
C GLY A 39 -4.67 -6.16 -2.60
N GLY A 40 -5.07 -6.76 -1.50
CA GLY A 40 -6.15 -6.24 -0.69
C GLY A 40 -6.19 -6.91 0.67
N SER A 41 -7.12 -6.47 1.48
CA SER A 41 -7.46 -7.10 2.74
C SER A 41 -8.83 -7.76 2.62
N PRO A 42 -8.99 -9.01 3.08
CA PRO A 42 -10.29 -9.67 3.13
C PRO A 42 -11.19 -9.13 4.26
N ASP A 43 -10.68 -8.19 5.05
CA ASP A 43 -11.37 -7.64 6.21
C ASP A 43 -12.63 -6.88 5.81
N MET A 44 -13.79 -7.43 6.18
CA MET A 44 -15.11 -6.86 5.93
C MET A 44 -15.62 -5.98 7.08
N SER A 45 -14.81 -5.75 8.13
CA SER A 45 -15.18 -4.87 9.23
C SER A 45 -15.34 -3.42 8.77
N ASN A 46 -16.06 -2.63 9.56
CA ASN A 46 -16.25 -1.21 9.27
C ASN A 46 -14.95 -0.41 9.42
N SER A 47 -14.92 0.78 8.82
CA SER A 47 -13.88 1.78 9.06
C SER A 47 -13.87 2.18 10.55
N GLU A 48 -12.68 2.32 11.10
CA GLU A 48 -12.52 2.71 12.51
C GLU A 48 -12.70 4.22 12.70
N ASP A 49 -13.10 4.61 13.90
CA ASP A 49 -13.19 5.99 14.35
C ASP A 49 -11.89 6.36 15.09
N LEU A 50 -11.33 7.52 14.76
CA LEU A 50 -10.11 8.05 15.38
C LEU A 50 -10.37 8.93 16.61
N THR A 51 -11.64 9.10 17.01
CA THR A 51 -12.01 9.91 18.16
C THR A 51 -11.28 9.44 19.43
N GLY A 52 -10.58 10.35 20.09
CA GLY A 52 -9.84 10.07 21.32
C GLY A 52 -8.46 9.44 21.13
N VAL A 53 -8.05 9.15 19.92
CA VAL A 53 -6.70 8.62 19.64
C VAL A 53 -5.67 9.74 19.81
N GLN A 54 -4.64 9.48 20.62
CA GLN A 54 -3.52 10.38 20.83
C GLN A 54 -2.30 9.86 20.08
N PHE A 55 -1.91 10.53 19.01
CA PHE A 55 -0.74 10.13 18.23
C PHE A 55 0.57 10.57 18.89
N VAL A 56 1.57 9.69 18.86
CA VAL A 56 2.94 9.96 19.29
C VAL A 56 3.75 10.31 18.05
N ASN A 57 4.36 11.51 18.08
CA ASN A 57 5.18 11.97 16.96
C ASN A 57 6.60 11.40 17.07
N GLY A 58 7.09 10.84 15.96
CA GLY A 58 8.50 10.53 15.76
C GLY A 58 9.33 11.76 15.38
N THR A 59 10.59 11.53 15.02
CA THR A 59 11.52 12.58 14.61
C THR A 59 11.58 12.83 13.12
N ARG A 60 11.08 11.88 12.32
CA ARG A 60 11.03 12.03 10.87
C ARG A 60 9.91 12.97 10.47
N PRO A 61 10.14 13.85 9.47
CA PRO A 61 9.05 14.65 8.94
C PRO A 61 8.01 13.73 8.27
N GLY A 62 6.73 14.03 8.48
CA GLY A 62 5.63 13.37 7.82
C GLY A 62 4.90 14.33 6.89
N ASN A 63 3.83 13.84 6.28
CA ASN A 63 2.95 14.64 5.45
C ASN A 63 1.50 14.57 5.97
N PRO A 64 1.11 15.41 6.95
CA PRO A 64 -0.25 15.42 7.47
C PRO A 64 -1.31 15.75 6.40
N GLN A 65 -0.97 16.55 5.40
CA GLN A 65 -1.89 16.92 4.30
C GLN A 65 -2.21 15.70 3.43
N LEU A 66 -1.23 14.84 3.18
CA LEU A 66 -1.46 13.56 2.50
C LEU A 66 -2.41 12.67 3.30
N VAL A 67 -2.20 12.59 4.62
CA VAL A 67 -3.06 11.79 5.49
C VAL A 67 -4.50 12.30 5.44
N GLU A 68 -4.71 13.62 5.50
CA GLU A 68 -6.05 14.20 5.37
C GLU A 68 -6.66 13.93 3.99
N LEU A 69 -5.86 14.00 2.92
CA LEU A 69 -6.31 13.62 1.58
C LEU A 69 -6.77 12.16 1.54
N ALA A 70 -5.97 11.26 2.08
CA ALA A 70 -6.29 9.83 2.14
C ALA A 70 -7.56 9.57 2.95
N LYS A 71 -7.70 10.19 4.11
CA LYS A 71 -8.89 10.08 4.97
C LYS A 71 -10.17 10.54 4.27
N ARG A 72 -10.10 11.56 3.41
CA ARG A 72 -11.26 12.00 2.60
C ARG A 72 -11.72 10.97 1.58
N GLN A 73 -10.91 9.96 1.27
CA GLN A 73 -11.27 8.86 0.37
C GLN A 73 -12.07 7.75 1.07
N VAL A 74 -12.12 7.76 2.39
CA VAL A 74 -12.85 6.75 3.18
C VAL A 74 -14.30 6.68 2.72
N GLY A 75 -14.78 5.46 2.50
CA GLY A 75 -16.11 5.19 1.97
C GLY A 75 -16.14 4.95 0.45
N ASN A 76 -15.04 5.21 -0.29
CA ASN A 76 -14.97 4.79 -1.68
C ASN A 76 -15.04 3.27 -1.76
N VAL A 77 -15.88 2.75 -2.66
CA VAL A 77 -16.05 1.32 -2.94
C VAL A 77 -15.65 1.05 -4.38
N GLY A 78 -14.93 -0.03 -4.60
CA GLY A 78 -14.54 -0.48 -5.94
C GLY A 78 -13.31 0.20 -6.54
N GLY A 79 -12.83 1.31 -5.98
CA GLY A 79 -11.55 1.92 -6.28
C GLY A 79 -11.39 2.54 -7.67
N TYR A 80 -12.49 2.83 -8.38
CA TYR A 80 -12.43 3.37 -9.75
C TYR A 80 -11.49 4.57 -9.91
N PRO A 81 -11.47 5.60 -9.04
CA PRO A 81 -10.59 6.76 -9.22
C PRO A 81 -9.11 6.38 -9.20
N TYR A 82 -8.74 5.31 -8.55
CA TYR A 82 -7.35 4.93 -8.31
C TYR A 82 -6.81 3.97 -9.37
N TRP A 83 -7.52 2.88 -9.64
CA TRP A 83 -7.07 1.93 -10.66
C TRP A 83 -7.20 2.48 -12.08
N SER A 84 -8.22 3.31 -12.37
CA SER A 84 -8.36 3.96 -13.68
C SER A 84 -7.28 5.03 -13.90
N TRP A 85 -6.97 5.83 -12.88
CA TRP A 85 -5.84 6.77 -12.93
C TRP A 85 -4.51 6.05 -13.18
N TYR A 86 -4.32 4.88 -12.57
CA TYR A 86 -3.10 4.09 -12.76
C TYR A 86 -2.94 3.61 -14.20
N GLY A 87 -4.02 3.42 -14.93
CA GLY A 87 -4.02 3.02 -16.34
C GLY A 87 -4.75 1.71 -16.63
N PHE A 88 -5.44 1.15 -15.64
CA PHE A 88 -6.28 -0.02 -15.89
C PHE A 88 -7.62 0.37 -16.50
N ASP A 89 -8.12 -0.47 -17.41
CA ASP A 89 -9.40 -0.29 -18.10
C ASP A 89 -10.56 -1.02 -17.42
N SER A 90 -10.26 -1.81 -16.41
CA SER A 90 -11.24 -2.52 -15.60
C SER A 90 -10.71 -2.71 -14.18
N ARG A 91 -11.62 -3.04 -13.24
CA ARG A 91 -11.25 -3.23 -11.85
C ARG A 91 -10.16 -4.30 -11.67
N VAL A 92 -9.15 -3.91 -10.91
CA VAL A 92 -8.11 -4.80 -10.38
C VAL A 92 -8.11 -4.72 -8.87
N GLU A 93 -7.29 -5.50 -8.18
CA GLU A 93 -6.98 -5.24 -6.77
C GLU A 93 -6.26 -3.89 -6.68
N TRP A 94 -6.75 -2.97 -5.84
CA TRP A 94 -6.41 -1.55 -5.99
C TRP A 94 -5.78 -0.90 -4.76
N CYS A 95 -5.31 -1.67 -3.78
CA CYS A 95 -4.66 -1.09 -2.59
C CYS A 95 -3.39 -0.31 -2.96
N ALA A 96 -2.55 -0.86 -3.84
CA ALA A 96 -1.33 -0.20 -4.30
C ALA A 96 -1.61 0.97 -5.24
N CYS A 97 -2.63 0.86 -6.11
CA CYS A 97 -3.09 1.97 -6.93
C CYS A 97 -3.55 3.16 -6.07
N PHE A 98 -4.25 2.88 -4.97
CA PHE A 98 -4.69 3.90 -4.01
C PHE A 98 -3.52 4.64 -3.38
N VAL A 99 -2.52 3.91 -2.86
CA VAL A 99 -1.32 4.51 -2.25
C VAL A 99 -0.57 5.36 -3.28
N SER A 100 -0.36 4.83 -4.48
CA SER A 100 0.32 5.56 -5.57
C SER A 100 -0.43 6.81 -5.99
N TRP A 101 -1.76 6.75 -6.05
CA TRP A 101 -2.60 7.91 -6.34
C TRP A 101 -2.44 8.99 -5.27
N CYS A 102 -2.49 8.62 -3.99
CA CYS A 102 -2.30 9.55 -2.89
C CYS A 102 -0.94 10.25 -2.97
N TYR A 103 0.13 9.49 -3.20
CA TYR A 103 1.48 10.04 -3.35
C TYR A 103 1.58 11.02 -4.52
N ASN A 104 0.98 10.68 -5.65
CA ASN A 104 0.94 11.57 -6.81
C ASN A 104 0.20 12.87 -6.50
N GLN A 105 -0.94 12.81 -5.80
CA GLN A 105 -1.67 14.00 -5.37
C GLN A 105 -0.86 14.90 -4.42
N ALA A 106 0.07 14.31 -3.67
CA ALA A 106 0.98 15.04 -2.78
C ALA A 106 2.25 15.53 -3.50
N GLY A 107 2.32 15.41 -4.83
CA GLY A 107 3.46 15.86 -5.64
C GLY A 107 4.62 14.87 -5.74
N LYS A 108 4.43 13.63 -5.30
CA LYS A 108 5.42 12.54 -5.44
C LYS A 108 5.05 11.65 -6.63
N SER A 109 5.80 11.75 -7.72
CA SER A 109 5.63 10.87 -8.88
C SER A 109 6.08 9.44 -8.62
N GLU A 110 6.96 9.24 -7.64
CA GLU A 110 7.50 7.95 -7.19
C GLU A 110 7.38 7.82 -5.66
N PRO A 111 7.18 6.62 -5.10
CA PRO A 111 6.95 5.38 -5.83
C PRO A 111 5.56 5.34 -6.50
N ARG A 112 5.50 4.70 -7.67
CA ARG A 112 4.28 4.44 -8.40
C ARG A 112 4.20 2.95 -8.69
N PHE A 113 3.31 2.24 -8.00
CA PHE A 113 3.23 0.78 -8.06
C PHE A 113 1.78 0.30 -7.98
N ALA A 114 1.52 -0.83 -8.63
CA ALA A 114 0.25 -1.56 -8.59
C ALA A 114 0.41 -2.95 -7.95
N GLY A 115 1.63 -3.45 -7.86
CA GLY A 115 1.97 -4.71 -7.18
C GLY A 115 2.76 -4.47 -5.91
N CYS A 116 2.27 -4.99 -4.78
CA CYS A 116 2.92 -4.76 -3.49
C CYS A 116 4.30 -5.40 -3.41
N GLU A 117 4.39 -6.72 -3.65
CA GLU A 117 5.64 -7.47 -3.45
C GLU A 117 6.67 -7.24 -4.54
N TRP A 118 6.28 -7.19 -5.79
CA TRP A 118 7.24 -7.15 -6.89
C TRP A 118 7.57 -5.73 -7.37
N GLN A 119 6.82 -4.71 -6.95
CA GLN A 119 7.09 -3.30 -7.26
C GLN A 119 7.32 -2.45 -6.01
N GLY A 120 6.36 -2.42 -5.09
CA GLY A 120 6.39 -1.50 -3.94
C GLY A 120 7.52 -1.82 -2.97
N VAL A 121 7.58 -3.03 -2.45
CA VAL A 121 8.62 -3.44 -1.49
C VAL A 121 10.03 -3.25 -2.07
N PRO A 122 10.34 -3.74 -3.29
CA PRO A 122 11.68 -3.55 -3.85
C PRO A 122 12.04 -2.09 -4.10
N TRP A 123 11.07 -1.25 -4.47
CA TRP A 123 11.34 0.18 -4.65
C TRP A 123 11.85 0.81 -3.35
N PHE A 124 11.14 0.61 -2.25
CA PHE A 124 11.56 1.14 -0.94
C PHE A 124 12.90 0.55 -0.48
N GLN A 125 13.10 -0.74 -0.67
CA GLN A 125 14.35 -1.41 -0.29
C GLN A 125 15.54 -0.88 -1.09
N SER A 126 15.42 -0.72 -2.40
CA SER A 126 16.50 -0.24 -3.27
C SER A 126 16.85 1.22 -3.04
N HIS A 127 15.93 2.01 -2.48
CA HIS A 127 16.16 3.42 -2.14
C HIS A 127 16.62 3.61 -0.68
N GLY A 128 16.87 2.53 0.07
CA GLY A 128 17.24 2.63 1.48
C GLY A 128 16.11 3.19 2.37
N GLN A 129 14.86 3.04 1.94
CA GLN A 129 13.66 3.58 2.58
C GLN A 129 12.76 2.47 3.12
N TRP A 130 13.34 1.40 3.63
CA TRP A 130 12.61 0.27 4.17
C TRP A 130 12.82 0.13 5.68
N GLY A 131 11.71 0.00 6.41
CA GLY A 131 11.69 -0.32 7.83
C GLY A 131 11.06 -1.70 8.06
N ALA A 132 11.75 -2.60 8.77
CA ALA A 132 11.17 -3.88 9.17
C ALA A 132 10.05 -3.67 10.21
N ARG A 133 9.23 -4.71 10.41
CA ARG A 133 8.28 -4.73 11.54
C ARG A 133 9.04 -4.42 12.83
N GLY A 134 8.48 -3.54 13.66
CA GLY A 134 9.14 -3.04 14.86
C GLY A 134 9.91 -1.74 14.66
N TYR A 135 9.99 -1.22 13.42
CA TYR A 135 10.53 0.12 13.18
C TYR A 135 9.77 1.15 14.01
N ASN A 136 10.48 1.96 14.79
CA ASN A 136 9.90 2.77 15.86
C ASN A 136 9.83 4.29 15.55
N ASN A 137 10.14 4.71 14.34
CA ASN A 137 10.13 6.12 13.95
C ASN A 137 9.21 6.38 12.74
N LEU A 138 8.01 5.81 12.78
CA LEU A 138 7.01 6.00 11.74
C LEU A 138 6.59 7.47 11.64
N ALA A 139 6.32 7.91 10.42
CA ALA A 139 5.81 9.24 10.15
C ALA A 139 4.48 9.18 9.36
N PRO A 140 3.58 10.15 9.55
CA PRO A 140 2.37 10.26 8.74
C PRO A 140 2.71 10.28 7.24
N GLY A 141 2.09 9.38 6.48
CA GLY A 141 2.32 9.26 5.04
C GLY A 141 3.28 8.14 4.64
N ASP A 142 3.93 7.45 5.59
CA ASP A 142 4.66 6.22 5.29
C ASP A 142 3.71 5.17 4.72
N ALA A 143 4.24 4.22 3.95
CA ALA A 143 3.51 3.03 3.54
C ALA A 143 3.66 1.91 4.58
N ILE A 144 2.62 1.09 4.71
CA ILE A 144 2.66 -0.13 5.53
C ILE A 144 2.27 -1.32 4.66
N PHE A 145 3.10 -2.35 4.66
CA PHE A 145 2.90 -3.56 3.87
C PHE A 145 2.54 -4.74 4.77
N PHE A 146 1.60 -5.56 4.29
CA PHE A 146 1.08 -6.71 5.01
C PHE A 146 1.29 -8.00 4.22
N ASP A 147 1.53 -9.07 4.95
CA ASP A 147 1.61 -10.44 4.48
C ASP A 147 0.58 -11.24 5.30
N TRP A 148 -0.61 -11.43 4.74
CA TRP A 148 -1.73 -11.99 5.49
C TRP A 148 -1.62 -13.48 5.75
N ASP A 149 -1.07 -14.23 4.80
CA ASP A 149 -0.92 -15.68 4.88
C ASP A 149 0.46 -16.12 5.38
N LEU A 150 1.34 -15.16 5.69
CA LEU A 150 2.68 -15.36 6.24
C LEU A 150 3.57 -16.21 5.33
N ASP A 151 3.41 -16.06 4.02
CA ASP A 151 4.22 -16.78 3.02
C ASP A 151 5.52 -16.03 2.63
N GLY A 152 5.74 -14.85 3.21
CA GLY A 152 6.91 -14.00 2.96
C GLY A 152 6.70 -12.97 1.86
N THR A 153 5.52 -12.92 1.22
CA THR A 153 5.21 -11.95 0.17
C THR A 153 4.13 -10.97 0.61
N ALA A 154 4.28 -9.71 0.22
CA ALA A 154 3.32 -8.68 0.57
C ALA A 154 2.01 -8.83 -0.23
N ASP A 155 0.89 -8.89 0.47
CA ASP A 155 -0.46 -9.02 -0.08
C ASP A 155 -1.20 -7.70 -0.16
N HIS A 156 -0.79 -6.71 0.62
CA HIS A 156 -1.55 -5.49 0.85
C HIS A 156 -0.66 -4.33 1.24
N VAL A 157 -1.14 -3.11 1.01
CA VAL A 157 -0.45 -1.89 1.40
C VAL A 157 -1.46 -0.81 1.81
N GLY A 158 -1.10 -0.01 2.79
CA GLY A 158 -1.86 1.16 3.23
C GLY A 158 -0.96 2.35 3.49
N ILE A 159 -1.58 3.46 3.89
CA ILE A 159 -0.90 4.69 4.30
C ILE A 159 -0.97 4.81 5.81
N VAL A 160 0.17 5.06 6.45
CA VAL A 160 0.26 5.29 7.89
C VAL A 160 -0.33 6.67 8.23
N ILE A 161 -1.31 6.70 9.14
CA ILE A 161 -1.79 7.93 9.78
C ILE A 161 -0.85 8.34 10.90
N GLY A 162 -0.47 7.38 11.74
CA GLY A 162 0.38 7.57 12.90
C GLY A 162 0.31 6.38 13.85
N THR A 163 0.95 6.51 15.00
CA THR A 163 0.92 5.51 16.07
C THR A 163 0.58 6.17 17.41
N ASP A 164 -0.09 5.42 18.28
CA ASP A 164 -0.32 5.82 19.68
C ASP A 164 0.73 5.21 20.65
N GLY A 165 1.75 4.55 20.11
CA GLY A 165 2.78 3.84 20.86
C GLY A 165 2.50 2.34 21.05
N SER A 166 1.28 1.88 20.83
CA SER A 166 0.91 0.46 20.87
C SER A 166 0.31 -0.05 19.56
N ARG A 167 -0.37 0.83 18.83
CA ARG A 167 -1.03 0.52 17.56
C ARG A 167 -0.56 1.46 16.47
N VAL A 168 -0.56 0.98 15.24
CA VAL A 168 -0.42 1.80 14.03
C VAL A 168 -1.79 1.96 13.39
N TYR A 169 -2.11 3.19 13.01
CA TYR A 169 -3.37 3.56 12.36
C TYR A 169 -3.12 3.84 10.90
N THR A 170 -4.02 3.39 10.04
CA THR A 170 -3.83 3.40 8.57
C THR A 170 -5.06 3.91 7.85
N VAL A 171 -4.86 4.41 6.62
CA VAL A 171 -5.92 4.49 5.60
C VAL A 171 -5.57 3.49 4.51
N GLU A 172 -6.51 2.61 4.20
CA GLU A 172 -6.30 1.51 3.27
C GLU A 172 -7.35 1.50 2.18
N GLY A 173 -6.91 1.50 0.92
CA GLY A 173 -7.74 1.15 -0.20
C GLY A 173 -7.90 -0.37 -0.31
N ASN A 174 -9.01 -0.82 -0.86
CA ASN A 174 -9.30 -2.24 -1.08
C ASN A 174 -9.26 -3.09 0.20
N SER A 175 -9.73 -2.54 1.30
CA SER A 175 -10.02 -3.29 2.53
C SER A 175 -11.48 -3.75 2.46
N GLY A 176 -11.72 -5.02 2.07
CA GLY A 176 -13.06 -5.49 1.72
C GLY A 176 -13.70 -4.65 0.60
N ASP A 177 -12.93 -4.35 -0.44
CA ASP A 177 -13.31 -3.54 -1.60
C ASP A 177 -13.67 -2.07 -1.28
N ALA A 178 -13.26 -1.56 -0.13
CA ALA A 178 -13.54 -0.19 0.28
C ALA A 178 -12.29 0.51 0.83
N CYS A 179 -12.31 1.84 0.81
CA CYS A 179 -11.32 2.65 1.51
C CYS A 179 -11.77 2.82 2.97
N LYS A 180 -10.90 2.43 3.91
CA LYS A 180 -11.20 2.39 5.35
C LYS A 180 -10.03 2.86 6.19
N ILE A 181 -10.35 3.37 7.39
CA ILE A 181 -9.40 3.53 8.47
C ILE A 181 -9.34 2.22 9.24
N LYS A 182 -8.11 1.74 9.50
CA LYS A 182 -7.85 0.51 10.25
C LYS A 182 -6.76 0.76 11.29
N SER A 183 -6.61 -0.15 12.23
CA SER A 183 -5.48 -0.14 13.17
C SER A 183 -5.05 -1.56 13.52
N TYR A 184 -3.77 -1.68 13.86
CA TYR A 184 -3.12 -2.95 14.17
C TYR A 184 -2.16 -2.77 15.33
N ASP A 185 -2.01 -3.81 16.15
CA ASP A 185 -0.92 -3.88 17.10
C ASP A 185 0.43 -3.71 16.39
N LEU A 186 1.34 -2.93 16.95
CA LEU A 186 2.67 -2.70 16.35
C LEU A 186 3.48 -3.99 16.15
N ASN A 187 3.17 -5.03 16.94
CA ASN A 187 3.80 -6.34 16.83
C ASN A 187 2.99 -7.33 16.01
N TYR A 188 1.92 -6.87 15.34
CA TYR A 188 1.06 -7.76 14.56
C TYR A 188 1.88 -8.50 13.50
N GLN A 189 1.81 -9.84 13.53
CA GLN A 189 2.69 -10.69 12.73
C GLN A 189 2.53 -10.51 11.22
N SER A 190 1.36 -10.09 10.76
CA SER A 190 1.10 -9.86 9.34
C SER A 190 1.69 -8.55 8.83
N ILE A 191 2.20 -7.67 9.69
CA ILE A 191 2.97 -6.50 9.23
C ILE A 191 4.31 -7.02 8.67
N LYS A 192 4.50 -6.86 7.36
CA LYS A 192 5.77 -7.21 6.71
C LYS A 192 6.84 -6.15 6.94
N GLY A 193 6.45 -4.89 6.85
CA GLY A 193 7.36 -3.76 7.02
C GLY A 193 6.75 -2.47 6.49
N TYR A 194 7.60 -1.45 6.42
CA TYR A 194 7.19 -0.08 6.12
C TYR A 194 8.02 0.51 4.99
N GLY A 195 7.35 1.23 4.09
CA GLY A 195 7.98 2.11 3.14
C GLY A 195 8.11 3.51 3.74
N LEU A 196 9.33 3.96 3.97
CA LEU A 196 9.62 5.22 4.64
C LEU A 196 9.74 6.35 3.61
N MET A 197 8.77 7.25 3.59
CA MET A 197 8.74 8.33 2.62
C MET A 197 9.64 9.49 3.03
N ASN A 198 10.28 10.10 2.05
CA ASN A 198 11.03 11.35 2.20
C ASN A 198 10.13 12.51 1.74
N TRP A 199 9.59 13.23 2.71
CA TRP A 199 8.74 14.40 2.47
C TRP A 199 9.51 15.71 2.42
#